data_86b744524a47f8adfd77e3ab1b5a9ec7
#
_entry.id   86b744524a47f8adfd77e3ab1b5a9ec7
#
_cell.length_a   1.000
_cell.length_b   1.000
_cell.length_c   1.000
_cell.angle_alpha   90.00
_cell.angle_beta   90.00
_cell.angle_gamma   90.00
#
_symmetry.space_group_name_H-M   'P 1'
#
loop_
_entity.id
_entity.type
_entity.pdbx_description
1 polymer ?
#
loop_
_entity_poly.entity_id
_entity_poly.type
_entity_poly.pdbx_seq_one_letter_code
_entity_poly.pdbx_strand_id
1 'polypeptide(L)'
;GRYGHMGFLRNPKKVDLQSVTSALERVDMINFRHHQIGELSGGQRKRVFLARALAQNGEVVLLDEPFTGVDVQTEEAIIQLLREMRDEGKIILVSTHNLGSVPEFCDRSILVKQTILAHGPTNTTFTRENLELAFGGVLRHFVLGGSDLHDDDDSREITVITDDERPFVLYNDDKKTTNDV
;
A
#
# COMPACT_ATOMS: atom_id res chain seq x y z
N GLY A 1 15.98 7.69 12.60
CA GLY A 1 14.86 7.04 13.27
C GLY A 1 14.88 7.22 14.80
N ARG A 2 16.03 7.09 15.48
CA ARG A 2 16.10 7.02 16.97
C ARG A 2 16.17 8.36 17.68
N TYR A 3 16.06 9.48 17.00
CA TYR A 3 16.23 10.82 17.59
C TYR A 3 15.34 11.08 18.82
N GLY A 4 14.07 10.68 18.76
CA GLY A 4 13.12 10.84 19.87
C GLY A 4 13.41 9.94 21.10
N HIS A 5 14.26 8.92 20.94
CA HIS A 5 14.66 8.00 22.02
C HIS A 5 15.99 8.37 22.68
N MET A 6 16.75 9.31 22.08
CA MET A 6 18.03 9.76 22.59
C MET A 6 17.83 10.89 23.60
N GLY A 7 18.53 10.84 24.74
CA GLY A 7 18.49 11.87 25.77
C GLY A 7 19.06 13.22 25.31
N PHE A 8 19.18 14.17 26.25
CA PHE A 8 19.59 15.56 25.99
C PHE A 8 20.90 15.69 25.21
N LEU A 9 21.90 14.84 25.50
CA LEU A 9 23.20 14.84 24.81
C LEU A 9 23.19 14.15 23.44
N ARG A 10 22.06 13.55 23.05
CA ARG A 10 21.84 12.91 21.75
C ARG A 10 22.89 11.89 21.31
N ASN A 11 23.58 11.27 22.25
CA ASN A 11 24.53 10.20 22.00
C ASN A 11 23.76 8.88 21.84
N PRO A 12 23.87 8.17 20.69
CA PRO A 12 23.21 6.90 20.49
C PRO A 12 23.75 5.86 21.45
N LYS A 13 22.88 5.16 22.15
CA LYS A 13 23.20 4.03 23.01
C LYS A 13 23.27 2.74 22.20
N LYS A 14 23.81 1.68 22.81
CA LYS A 14 23.88 0.36 22.17
C LYS A 14 22.50 -0.11 21.66
N VAL A 15 21.44 0.13 22.42
CA VAL A 15 20.07 -0.22 22.03
C VAL A 15 19.60 0.56 20.78
N ASP A 16 20.01 1.82 20.62
CA ASP A 16 19.66 2.61 19.45
C ASP A 16 20.37 2.09 18.20
N LEU A 17 21.64 1.73 18.33
CA LEU A 17 22.41 1.14 17.24
C LEU A 17 21.84 -0.23 16.83
N GLN A 18 21.45 -1.06 17.80
CA GLN A 18 20.79 -2.34 17.54
C GLN A 18 19.45 -2.15 16.80
N SER A 19 18.62 -1.20 17.23
CA SER A 19 17.34 -0.90 16.56
C SER A 19 17.55 -0.44 15.11
N VAL A 20 18.57 0.37 14.83
CA VAL A 20 18.92 0.80 13.48
C VAL A 20 19.43 -0.37 12.64
N THR A 21 20.30 -1.23 13.20
CA THR A 21 20.80 -2.41 12.51
C THR A 21 19.66 -3.34 12.12
N SER A 22 18.81 -3.70 13.08
CA SER A 22 17.64 -4.57 12.83
C SER A 22 16.68 -3.96 11.79
N ALA A 23 16.45 -2.64 11.84
CA ALA A 23 15.63 -1.98 10.85
C ALA A 23 16.21 -2.04 9.43
N LEU A 24 17.54 -1.90 9.30
CA LEU A 24 18.24 -2.03 8.02
C LEU A 24 18.22 -3.48 7.49
N GLU A 25 18.35 -4.46 8.39
CA GLU A 25 18.25 -5.88 8.05
C GLU A 25 16.85 -6.21 7.51
N ARG A 26 15.77 -5.73 8.15
CA ARG A 26 14.38 -5.98 7.73
C ARG A 26 14.06 -5.44 6.33
N VAL A 27 14.77 -4.43 5.85
CA VAL A 27 14.58 -3.86 4.51
C VAL A 27 15.69 -4.26 3.53
N ASP A 28 16.55 -5.22 3.89
CA ASP A 28 17.70 -5.68 3.10
C ASP A 28 18.66 -4.55 2.69
N MET A 29 18.92 -3.62 3.62
CA MET A 29 19.82 -2.48 3.39
C MET A 29 21.06 -2.46 4.30
N ILE A 30 21.30 -3.54 5.05
CA ILE A 30 22.42 -3.60 6.02
C ILE A 30 23.79 -3.42 5.33
N ASN A 31 23.96 -3.95 4.13
CA ASN A 31 25.20 -3.85 3.35
C ASN A 31 25.49 -2.40 2.90
N PHE A 32 24.47 -1.55 2.86
CA PHE A 32 24.57 -0.14 2.45
C PHE A 32 24.67 0.83 3.64
N ARG A 33 24.81 0.33 4.87
CA ARG A 33 24.76 1.15 6.09
C ARG A 33 25.79 2.28 6.15
N HIS A 34 26.88 2.19 5.38
CA HIS A 34 27.95 3.19 5.32
C HIS A 34 27.93 4.03 4.05
N HIS A 35 27.01 3.76 3.10
CA HIS A 35 26.86 4.54 1.88
C HIS A 35 26.16 5.87 2.17
N GLN A 36 26.53 6.90 1.42
CA GLN A 36 25.80 8.15 1.45
C GLN A 36 24.43 7.96 0.78
N ILE A 37 23.40 8.63 1.29
CA ILE A 37 22.03 8.47 0.78
C ILE A 37 21.91 8.89 -0.69
N GLY A 38 22.75 9.82 -1.15
CA GLY A 38 22.81 10.25 -2.55
C GLY A 38 23.37 9.20 -3.51
N GLU A 39 24.11 8.21 -3.03
CA GLU A 39 24.69 7.11 -3.82
C GLU A 39 23.68 5.96 -4.05
N LEU A 40 22.57 5.98 -3.32
CA LEU A 40 21.56 4.94 -3.37
C LEU A 40 20.59 5.15 -4.55
N SER A 41 20.15 4.05 -5.16
CA SER A 41 19.06 4.08 -6.15
C SER A 41 17.74 4.57 -5.53
N GLY A 42 16.75 4.90 -6.36
CA GLY A 42 15.43 5.33 -5.90
C GLY A 42 14.77 4.32 -4.95
N GLY A 43 14.74 3.04 -5.32
CA GLY A 43 14.19 1.95 -4.50
C GLY A 43 14.99 1.72 -3.22
N GLN A 44 16.34 1.77 -3.28
CA GLN A 44 17.19 1.68 -2.09
C GLN A 44 16.92 2.82 -1.10
N ARG A 45 16.79 4.05 -1.59
CA ARG A 45 16.46 5.20 -0.74
C ARG A 45 15.12 5.03 -0.05
N LYS A 46 14.08 4.56 -0.76
CA LYS A 46 12.77 4.29 -0.16
C LYS A 46 12.85 3.24 0.94
N ARG A 47 13.56 2.14 0.70
CA ARG A 47 13.80 1.11 1.74
C ARG A 47 14.54 1.67 2.96
N VAL A 48 15.52 2.57 2.78
CA VAL A 48 16.20 3.24 3.89
C VAL A 48 15.27 4.19 4.66
N PHE A 49 14.38 4.91 3.97
CA PHE A 49 13.36 5.72 4.66
C PHE A 49 12.38 4.87 5.46
N LEU A 50 12.01 3.70 4.93
CA LEU A 50 11.20 2.73 5.66
C LEU A 50 11.94 2.18 6.88
N ALA A 51 13.24 1.82 6.75
CA ALA A 51 14.08 1.46 7.89
C ALA A 51 14.15 2.56 8.96
N ARG A 52 14.16 3.82 8.55
CA ARG A 52 14.10 4.96 9.47
C ARG A 52 12.78 4.97 10.27
N ALA A 53 11.65 4.69 9.64
CA ALA A 53 10.35 4.59 10.31
C ALA A 53 10.32 3.40 11.27
N LEU A 54 10.82 2.23 10.84
CA LEU A 54 10.97 1.03 11.69
C LEU A 54 11.83 1.30 12.92
N ALA A 55 13.02 1.90 12.73
CA ALA A 55 13.92 2.23 13.83
C ALA A 55 13.29 3.21 14.83
N GLN A 56 12.37 4.06 14.41
CA GLN A 56 11.62 4.94 15.29
C GLN A 56 10.70 4.16 16.24
N ASN A 57 10.21 3.01 15.80
CA ASN A 57 9.34 2.10 16.54
C ASN A 57 8.07 2.79 17.10
N GLY A 58 7.45 3.67 16.30
CA GLY A 58 6.17 4.29 16.62
C GLY A 58 5.02 3.30 16.56
N GLU A 59 3.94 3.57 17.27
CA GLU A 59 2.69 2.81 17.18
C GLU A 59 1.95 3.11 15.88
N VAL A 60 2.08 4.34 15.37
CA VAL A 60 1.49 4.81 14.11
C VAL A 60 2.60 5.11 13.11
N VAL A 61 2.45 4.61 11.90
CA VAL A 61 3.37 4.83 10.78
C VAL A 61 2.61 5.49 9.63
N LEU A 62 3.11 6.64 9.19
CA LEU A 62 2.55 7.40 8.08
C LEU A 62 3.52 7.29 6.89
N LEU A 63 3.02 6.82 5.77
CA LEU A 63 3.78 6.66 4.53
C LEU A 63 3.08 7.40 3.40
N ASP A 64 3.84 8.24 2.73
CA ASP A 64 3.37 8.99 1.57
C ASP A 64 4.02 8.42 0.31
N GLU A 65 3.19 7.89 -0.59
CA GLU A 65 3.59 7.28 -1.87
C GLU A 65 4.78 6.30 -1.75
N PRO A 66 4.70 5.27 -0.89
CA PRO A 66 5.86 4.40 -0.65
C PRO A 66 6.25 3.56 -1.85
N PHE A 67 5.34 3.35 -2.81
CA PHE A 67 5.53 2.47 -3.96
C PHE A 67 5.98 3.19 -5.24
N THR A 68 5.81 4.51 -5.34
CA THR A 68 6.13 5.27 -6.56
C THR A 68 7.59 5.15 -6.95
N GLY A 69 7.85 4.74 -8.20
CA GLY A 69 9.21 4.65 -8.75
C GLY A 69 10.07 3.54 -8.15
N VAL A 70 9.48 2.49 -7.61
CA VAL A 70 10.15 1.24 -7.26
C VAL A 70 9.77 0.14 -8.25
N ASP A 71 10.64 -0.86 -8.39
CA ASP A 71 10.33 -2.06 -9.15
C ASP A 71 9.35 -2.99 -8.39
N VAL A 72 8.74 -3.93 -9.11
CA VAL A 72 7.74 -4.86 -8.57
C VAL A 72 8.25 -5.64 -7.36
N GLN A 73 9.49 -6.12 -7.40
CA GLN A 73 10.06 -6.91 -6.30
C GLN A 73 10.23 -6.05 -5.05
N THR A 74 10.65 -4.80 -5.22
CA THR A 74 10.77 -3.83 -4.11
C THR A 74 9.39 -3.49 -3.54
N GLU A 75 8.37 -3.32 -4.39
CA GLU A 75 7.00 -3.08 -3.95
C GLU A 75 6.46 -4.24 -3.11
N GLU A 76 6.59 -5.48 -3.60
CA GLU A 76 6.19 -6.69 -2.88
C GLU A 76 6.89 -6.81 -1.51
N ALA A 77 8.19 -6.54 -1.47
CA ALA A 77 8.95 -6.55 -0.22
C ALA A 77 8.45 -5.48 0.77
N ILE A 78 8.09 -4.29 0.30
CA ILE A 78 7.50 -3.24 1.13
C ILE A 78 6.12 -3.67 1.64
N ILE A 79 5.25 -4.20 0.79
CA ILE A 79 3.91 -4.69 1.16
C ILE A 79 4.03 -5.77 2.23
N GLN A 80 4.91 -6.75 2.04
CA GLN A 80 5.14 -7.80 3.02
C GLN A 80 5.57 -7.24 4.38
N LEU A 81 6.50 -6.29 4.38
CA LEU A 81 6.95 -5.63 5.60
C LEU A 81 5.82 -4.85 6.31
N LEU A 82 4.94 -4.17 5.54
CA LEU A 82 3.79 -3.47 6.11
C LEU A 82 2.79 -4.45 6.75
N ARG A 83 2.57 -5.62 6.14
CA ARG A 83 1.76 -6.69 6.73
C ARG A 83 2.34 -7.19 8.05
N GLU A 84 3.66 -7.45 8.10
CA GLU A 84 4.35 -7.84 9.34
C GLU A 84 4.18 -6.80 10.44
N MET A 85 4.35 -5.51 10.11
CA MET A 85 4.18 -4.41 11.07
C MET A 85 2.74 -4.31 11.58
N ARG A 86 1.74 -4.52 10.72
CA ARG A 86 0.34 -4.59 11.11
C ARG A 86 0.11 -5.75 12.08
N ASP A 87 0.65 -6.91 11.79
CA ASP A 87 0.52 -8.12 12.62
C ASP A 87 1.25 -7.96 13.97
N GLU A 88 2.28 -7.10 14.03
CA GLU A 88 2.90 -6.62 15.27
C GLU A 88 2.01 -5.61 16.05
N GLY A 89 0.82 -5.27 15.54
CA GLY A 89 -0.14 -4.36 16.19
C GLY A 89 0.08 -2.88 15.86
N LYS A 90 0.84 -2.53 14.83
CA LYS A 90 1.02 -1.13 14.41
C LYS A 90 -0.14 -0.66 13.55
N ILE A 91 -0.47 0.62 13.68
CA ILE A 91 -1.40 1.30 12.78
C ILE A 91 -0.59 1.91 11.63
N ILE A 92 -0.93 1.53 10.39
CA ILE A 92 -0.22 2.01 9.21
C ILE A 92 -1.20 2.77 8.33
N LEU A 93 -0.88 4.02 8.03
CA LEU A 93 -1.61 4.85 7.07
C LEU A 93 -0.72 5.10 5.86
N VAL A 94 -1.19 4.67 4.70
CA VAL A 94 -0.50 4.85 3.42
C VAL A 94 -1.33 5.77 2.54
N SER A 95 -0.74 6.85 2.01
CA SER A 95 -1.31 7.54 0.85
C SER A 95 -0.74 6.92 -0.41
N THR A 96 -1.58 6.68 -1.40
CA THR A 96 -1.16 6.18 -2.70
C THR A 96 -2.18 6.52 -3.79
N HIS A 97 -1.71 6.67 -5.01
CA HIS A 97 -2.52 6.72 -6.20
C HIS A 97 -2.47 5.39 -6.99
N ASN A 98 -1.61 4.45 -6.58
CA ASN A 98 -1.59 3.09 -7.14
C ASN A 98 -2.78 2.29 -6.60
N LEU A 99 -3.87 2.28 -7.37
CA LEU A 99 -5.13 1.64 -6.97
C LEU A 99 -5.03 0.12 -6.99
N GLY A 100 -4.19 -0.43 -7.86
CA GLY A 100 -4.07 -1.87 -8.07
C GLY A 100 -3.58 -2.63 -6.83
N SER A 101 -2.73 -2.03 -6.02
CA SER A 101 -2.19 -2.68 -4.82
C SER A 101 -3.07 -2.53 -3.58
N VAL A 102 -3.99 -1.55 -3.54
CA VAL A 102 -4.82 -1.27 -2.35
C VAL A 102 -5.60 -2.48 -1.85
N PRO A 103 -6.34 -3.25 -2.69
CA PRO A 103 -7.09 -4.42 -2.22
C PRO A 103 -6.20 -5.55 -1.68
N GLU A 104 -4.91 -5.58 -2.06
CA GLU A 104 -4.01 -6.65 -1.68
C GLU A 104 -3.54 -6.56 -0.22
N PHE A 105 -3.39 -5.34 0.32
CA PHE A 105 -2.76 -5.18 1.63
C PHE A 105 -3.50 -4.24 2.59
N CYS A 106 -4.47 -3.45 2.11
CA CYS A 106 -5.22 -2.52 2.95
C CYS A 106 -6.49 -3.16 3.51
N ASP A 107 -6.62 -3.23 4.83
CA ASP A 107 -7.83 -3.69 5.51
C ASP A 107 -8.95 -2.66 5.37
N ARG A 108 -8.59 -1.38 5.36
CA ARG A 108 -9.50 -0.24 5.27
C ARG A 108 -8.97 0.78 4.28
N SER A 109 -9.88 1.47 3.60
CA SER A 109 -9.54 2.55 2.67
C SER A 109 -10.33 3.82 2.96
N ILE A 110 -9.75 4.93 2.58
CA ILE A 110 -10.34 6.27 2.63
C ILE A 110 -10.16 6.88 1.24
N LEU A 111 -11.25 7.15 0.55
CA LEU A 111 -11.23 7.82 -0.74
C LEU A 111 -11.41 9.32 -0.56
N VAL A 112 -10.48 10.09 -1.10
CA VAL A 112 -10.39 11.54 -0.90
C VAL A 112 -10.41 12.27 -2.24
N LYS A 113 -11.30 13.27 -2.35
CA LYS A 113 -11.28 14.26 -3.43
C LYS A 113 -11.71 15.60 -2.85
N GLN A 114 -10.76 16.43 -2.44
CA GLN A 114 -10.97 17.65 -1.64
C GLN A 114 -11.59 17.38 -0.25
N THR A 115 -12.55 16.45 -0.19
CA THR A 115 -13.20 15.95 1.03
C THR A 115 -13.13 14.42 1.05
N ILE A 116 -13.45 13.82 2.20
CA ILE A 116 -13.62 12.36 2.29
C ILE A 116 -14.92 11.99 1.58
N LEU A 117 -14.81 11.18 0.52
CA LEU A 117 -15.97 10.68 -0.23
C LEU A 117 -16.51 9.38 0.34
N ALA A 118 -15.63 8.47 0.69
CA ALA A 118 -15.98 7.18 1.29
C ALA A 118 -14.86 6.71 2.21
N HIS A 119 -15.20 5.97 3.24
CA HIS A 119 -14.24 5.32 4.13
C HIS A 119 -14.84 4.07 4.77
N GLY A 120 -14.02 3.05 4.99
CA GLY A 120 -14.49 1.81 5.60
C GLY A 120 -13.59 0.61 5.30
N PRO A 121 -14.09 -0.61 5.50
CA PRO A 121 -13.41 -1.81 5.04
C PRO A 121 -13.17 -1.73 3.52
N THR A 122 -11.98 -2.14 3.06
CA THR A 122 -11.59 -1.97 1.66
C THR A 122 -12.56 -2.68 0.71
N ASN A 123 -13.02 -3.88 1.04
CA ASN A 123 -13.95 -4.65 0.22
C ASN A 123 -15.32 -3.98 -0.01
N THR A 124 -15.75 -3.08 0.87
CA THR A 124 -17.02 -2.35 0.74
C THR A 124 -16.85 -0.89 0.33
N THR A 125 -15.64 -0.34 0.46
CA THR A 125 -15.34 1.05 0.15
C THR A 125 -14.75 1.19 -1.25
N PHE A 126 -13.96 0.21 -1.68
CA PHE A 126 -13.24 0.20 -2.95
C PHE A 126 -14.12 -0.36 -4.06
N THR A 127 -15.24 0.31 -4.29
CA THR A 127 -16.23 -0.06 -5.31
C THR A 127 -16.08 0.80 -6.56
N ARG A 128 -16.60 0.32 -7.68
CA ARG A 128 -16.58 1.04 -8.93
C ARG A 128 -17.19 2.44 -8.77
N GLU A 129 -18.36 2.55 -8.14
CA GLU A 129 -19.07 3.82 -7.97
C GLU A 129 -18.25 4.82 -7.18
N ASN A 130 -17.66 4.38 -6.07
CA ASN A 130 -16.83 5.23 -5.22
C ASN A 130 -15.53 5.67 -5.93
N LEU A 131 -14.93 4.77 -6.72
CA LEU A 131 -13.73 5.08 -7.50
C LEU A 131 -14.03 6.05 -8.65
N GLU A 132 -15.16 5.89 -9.36
CA GLU A 132 -15.62 6.83 -10.38
C GLU A 132 -15.87 8.23 -9.78
N LEU A 133 -16.47 8.30 -8.59
CA LEU A 133 -16.66 9.57 -7.87
C LEU A 133 -15.32 10.22 -7.48
N ALA A 134 -14.38 9.42 -6.97
CA ALA A 134 -13.09 9.92 -6.49
C ALA A 134 -12.20 10.40 -7.64
N PHE A 135 -12.04 9.57 -8.66
CA PHE A 135 -11.05 9.78 -9.71
C PHE A 135 -11.65 10.29 -11.01
N GLY A 136 -12.94 10.13 -11.23
CA GLY A 136 -13.77 10.65 -12.35
C GLY A 136 -13.05 10.66 -13.69
N GLY A 137 -13.46 9.92 -14.69
CA GLY A 137 -12.97 10.01 -16.07
C GLY A 137 -11.48 9.75 -16.35
N VAL A 138 -10.64 9.70 -15.30
CA VAL A 138 -9.21 9.37 -15.41
C VAL A 138 -9.02 7.85 -15.45
N LEU A 139 -9.94 7.11 -14.81
CA LEU A 139 -9.88 5.65 -14.80
C LEU A 139 -10.36 5.11 -16.16
N ARG A 140 -9.49 4.38 -16.82
CA ARG A 140 -9.90 3.56 -17.97
C ARG A 140 -10.44 2.24 -17.42
N HIS A 141 -11.63 1.89 -17.81
CA HIS A 141 -12.22 0.60 -17.45
C HIS A 141 -12.60 -0.17 -18.71
N PHE A 142 -12.37 -1.46 -18.65
CA PHE A 142 -12.80 -2.43 -19.64
C PHE A 142 -13.75 -3.39 -18.93
N VAL A 143 -14.94 -3.52 -19.45
CA VAL A 143 -15.89 -4.55 -19.00
C VAL A 143 -15.71 -5.75 -19.92
N LEU A 144 -15.29 -6.87 -19.36
CA LEU A 144 -15.22 -8.15 -20.07
C LEU A 144 -16.46 -8.96 -19.67
N GLY A 145 -17.30 -9.30 -20.64
CA GLY A 145 -18.43 -10.19 -20.43
C GLY A 145 -17.96 -11.65 -20.35
N GLY A 146 -18.76 -12.50 -19.70
CA GLY A 146 -18.42 -13.91 -19.52
C GLY A 146 -18.14 -14.67 -20.82
N SER A 147 -18.81 -14.30 -21.92
CA SER A 147 -18.57 -14.87 -23.26
C SER A 147 -17.18 -14.57 -23.85
N ASP A 148 -16.49 -13.53 -23.34
CA ASP A 148 -15.16 -13.15 -23.79
C ASP A 148 -14.04 -13.86 -23.00
N LEU A 149 -14.39 -14.52 -21.89
CA LEU A 149 -13.43 -15.11 -20.95
C LEU A 149 -13.39 -16.63 -20.99
N HIS A 150 -14.51 -17.29 -21.25
CA HIS A 150 -14.64 -18.77 -21.29
C HIS A 150 -15.76 -19.21 -22.24
N ASP A 151 -15.63 -20.39 -22.79
CA ASP A 151 -16.65 -21.05 -23.64
C ASP A 151 -17.91 -21.52 -22.85
N ASP A 152 -17.94 -21.30 -21.54
CA ASP A 152 -19.03 -21.68 -20.65
C ASP A 152 -19.96 -20.48 -20.40
N ASP A 153 -21.23 -20.80 -20.20
CA ASP A 153 -22.39 -19.87 -20.01
C ASP A 153 -22.29 -19.07 -18.68
N ASP A 154 -21.12 -18.49 -18.40
CA ASP A 154 -20.86 -17.72 -17.18
C ASP A 154 -21.20 -16.25 -17.45
N SER A 155 -22.31 -15.80 -16.88
CA SER A 155 -22.86 -14.44 -17.04
C SER A 155 -22.17 -13.38 -16.17
N ARG A 156 -21.05 -13.73 -15.47
CA ARG A 156 -20.35 -12.78 -14.63
C ARG A 156 -19.61 -11.73 -15.45
N GLU A 157 -19.85 -10.49 -15.15
CA GLU A 157 -19.10 -9.37 -15.70
C GLU A 157 -17.85 -9.07 -14.82
N ILE A 158 -16.72 -8.95 -15.46
CA ILE A 158 -15.48 -8.53 -14.82
C ILE A 158 -15.18 -7.11 -15.26
N THR A 159 -15.09 -6.19 -14.33
CA THR A 159 -14.63 -4.83 -14.61
C THR A 159 -13.13 -4.72 -14.29
N VAL A 160 -12.32 -4.55 -15.32
CA VAL A 160 -10.90 -4.24 -15.19
C VAL A 160 -10.75 -2.73 -15.14
N ILE A 161 -10.26 -2.19 -14.04
CA ILE A 161 -9.96 -0.77 -13.91
C ILE A 161 -8.45 -0.61 -14.06
N THR A 162 -8.04 0.30 -14.93
CA THR A 162 -6.64 0.63 -15.12
C THR A 162 -6.42 2.08 -14.71
N ASP A 163 -5.43 2.29 -13.86
CA ASP A 163 -4.73 3.55 -13.78
C ASP A 163 -3.46 3.47 -14.64
N ASP A 164 -2.62 4.49 -14.59
CA ASP A 164 -1.39 4.52 -15.40
C ASP A 164 -0.32 3.52 -14.91
N GLU A 165 -0.53 2.85 -13.76
CA GLU A 165 0.48 1.98 -13.15
C GLU A 165 0.09 0.49 -13.16
N ARG A 166 -1.08 0.11 -12.64
CA ARG A 166 -1.50 -1.31 -12.58
C ARG A 166 -3.00 -1.50 -12.79
N PRO A 167 -3.41 -2.44 -13.64
CA PRO A 167 -4.80 -2.84 -13.73
C PRO A 167 -5.22 -3.63 -12.49
N PHE A 168 -6.44 -3.43 -12.03
CA PHE A 168 -7.07 -4.28 -11.03
C PHE A 168 -8.47 -4.70 -11.47
N VAL A 169 -8.94 -5.82 -10.93
CA VAL A 169 -10.18 -6.45 -11.34
C VAL A 169 -11.20 -6.34 -10.23
N LEU A 170 -12.38 -5.80 -10.55
CA LEU A 170 -13.55 -5.85 -9.69
C LEU A 170 -14.49 -6.93 -10.24
N TYR A 171 -14.83 -7.88 -9.39
CA TYR A 171 -15.88 -8.86 -9.68
C TYR A 171 -17.21 -8.26 -9.28
N ASN A 172 -18.14 -8.18 -10.24
CA ASN A 172 -19.53 -7.86 -9.92
C ASN A 172 -20.15 -9.10 -9.27
N ASP A 173 -20.30 -9.10 -7.95
CA ASP A 173 -21.14 -10.08 -7.28
C ASP A 173 -22.58 -9.87 -7.74
N ASP A 174 -23.22 -10.94 -8.25
CA ASP A 174 -24.60 -10.95 -8.67
C ASP A 174 -25.48 -10.31 -7.60
N LYS A 175 -26.27 -9.32 -8.01
CA LYS A 175 -27.37 -8.82 -7.22
C LYS A 175 -28.24 -10.03 -6.84
N LYS A 176 -28.23 -10.40 -5.57
CA LYS A 176 -29.30 -11.22 -5.02
C LYS A 176 -30.61 -10.47 -5.27
N THR A 177 -31.32 -10.88 -6.29
CA THR A 177 -32.73 -10.57 -6.46
C THR A 177 -33.46 -11.18 -5.26
N THR A 178 -33.67 -10.38 -4.24
CA THR A 178 -34.74 -10.66 -3.27
C THR A 178 -36.05 -10.23 -3.92
N ASN A 179 -36.61 -11.14 -4.70
CA ASN A 179 -38.04 -11.21 -4.86
C ASN A 179 -38.55 -12.02 -3.69
N ASP A 180 -39.14 -11.34 -2.73
CA ASP A 180 -40.10 -11.96 -1.83
C ASP A 180 -41.43 -11.18 -1.93
N VAL A 181 -42.42 -11.94 -2.24
CA VAL A 181 -43.86 -11.73 -2.33
C VAL A 181 -44.43 -11.19 -1.01
#